data_9b7a820ab694724c2b5b9108a115fee7
#
_entry.id   9b7a820ab694724c2b5b9108a115fee7
#
_cell.length_a   1.000
_cell.length_b   1.000
_cell.length_c   1.000
_cell.angle_alpha   90.00
_cell.angle_beta   90.00
_cell.angle_gamma   90.00
#
_symmetry.space_group_name_H-M   'P 1'
#
loop_
_entity.id
_entity.type
_entity.pdbx_description
1 polymer ?
#
loop_
_entity_poly.entity_id
_entity_poly.type
_entity_poly.pdbx_seq_one_letter_code
_entity_poly.pdbx_strand_id
1 'polypeptide(L)'
;MAENVKKASLTLIEQLKLQVGNISSRIEAHGHAVFGDSNVLSTDEITDLSVEFLELMVVLLDTKDPLDPHQPAFRALKTFFGNISQQIVARGGRMEDFVRYMQFLQRCFIEALGQDEDVEPEDMRAILLLLSSVFNELLLAVFQTYLEEKERTIDAQQRELRATSTPITEIWDGVLTLPIIGTLDSSRTLIIMEALLNRIAQERAQAVVMDVTGVHTVDSQVSHHMIQMVRAIQLMGATAILTGIRPEIARAMTSLNIDLGNVTTRATLSDGLKEAFRQLGVQVSRAA
;
A
#
# COMPACT_ATOMS: atom_id res chain seq x y z
N MET A 1 -40.12 0.19 8.43
CA MET A 1 -38.74 0.67 8.64
C MET A 1 -38.42 1.86 7.72
N ALA A 2 -38.59 1.78 6.39
CA ALA A 2 -38.34 2.90 5.46
C ALA A 2 -39.15 4.17 5.72
N GLU A 3 -40.40 4.06 6.14
CA GLU A 3 -41.28 5.19 6.44
C GLU A 3 -40.86 5.97 7.69
N ASN A 4 -40.40 5.24 8.71
CA ASN A 4 -39.85 5.87 9.94
C ASN A 4 -38.51 6.57 9.66
N VAL A 5 -37.65 6.02 8.80
CA VAL A 5 -36.39 6.66 8.40
C VAL A 5 -36.68 7.97 7.64
N LYS A 6 -37.65 7.95 6.73
CA LYS A 6 -38.04 9.14 5.96
C LYS A 6 -38.62 10.25 6.87
N LYS A 7 -39.46 9.87 7.84
CA LYS A 7 -40.00 10.83 8.81
C LYS A 7 -38.87 11.43 9.65
N ALA A 8 -37.98 10.59 10.17
CA ALA A 8 -36.81 11.04 10.94
C ALA A 8 -35.88 11.96 10.10
N SER A 9 -35.64 11.65 8.82
CA SER A 9 -34.86 12.50 7.92
C SER A 9 -35.48 13.87 7.73
N LEU A 10 -36.78 13.96 7.48
CA LEU A 10 -37.47 15.24 7.30
C LEU A 10 -37.41 16.10 8.58
N THR A 11 -37.71 15.50 9.72
CA THR A 11 -37.63 16.21 11.00
C THR A 11 -36.20 16.66 11.31
N LEU A 12 -35.18 15.79 10.99
CA LEU A 12 -33.78 16.15 11.17
C LEU A 12 -33.37 17.32 10.25
N ILE A 13 -33.84 17.36 9.00
CA ILE A 13 -33.58 18.48 8.08
C ILE A 13 -34.16 19.79 8.64
N GLU A 14 -35.38 19.77 9.15
CA GLU A 14 -36.02 20.95 9.73
C GLU A 14 -35.22 21.43 10.95
N GLN A 15 -34.84 20.52 11.84
CA GLN A 15 -34.04 20.81 13.02
C GLN A 15 -32.64 21.34 12.64
N LEU A 16 -31.98 20.76 11.64
CA LEU A 16 -30.69 21.25 11.17
C LEU A 16 -30.79 22.68 10.65
N LYS A 17 -31.85 23.03 9.90
CA LYS A 17 -32.07 24.39 9.41
C LYS A 17 -32.30 25.38 10.55
N LEU A 18 -33.01 24.99 11.59
CA LEU A 18 -33.25 25.83 12.76
C LEU A 18 -31.99 26.00 13.62
N GLN A 19 -31.19 24.96 13.75
CA GLN A 19 -30.04 24.89 14.67
C GLN A 19 -28.69 25.17 13.97
N VAL A 20 -28.66 25.49 12.65
CA VAL A 20 -27.42 25.72 11.89
C VAL A 20 -26.48 26.70 12.60
N GLY A 21 -26.98 27.84 13.07
CA GLY A 21 -26.17 28.84 13.76
C GLY A 21 -25.57 28.31 15.09
N ASN A 22 -26.33 27.53 15.83
CA ASN A 22 -25.87 26.91 17.09
C ASN A 22 -24.81 25.84 16.82
N ILE A 23 -25.02 24.98 15.83
CA ILE A 23 -24.05 23.93 15.43
C ILE A 23 -22.75 24.59 14.95
N SER A 24 -22.82 25.56 14.05
CA SER A 24 -21.64 26.28 13.53
C SER A 24 -20.87 26.97 14.67
N SER A 25 -21.55 27.70 15.55
CA SER A 25 -20.89 28.36 16.70
C SER A 25 -20.18 27.39 17.64
N ARG A 26 -20.75 26.19 17.84
CA ARG A 26 -20.11 25.12 18.64
C ARG A 26 -18.88 24.54 17.95
N ILE A 27 -18.96 24.34 16.63
CA ILE A 27 -17.83 23.83 15.85
C ILE A 27 -16.70 24.86 15.84
N GLU A 28 -17.00 26.14 15.63
CA GLU A 28 -16.03 27.24 15.69
C GLU A 28 -15.37 27.37 17.08
N ALA A 29 -16.15 27.31 18.15
CA ALA A 29 -15.65 27.50 19.51
C ALA A 29 -14.73 26.37 19.99
N HIS A 30 -14.96 25.14 19.54
CA HIS A 30 -14.28 23.96 20.10
C HIS A 30 -13.55 23.10 19.06
N GLY A 31 -13.73 23.36 17.75
CA GLY A 31 -13.18 22.51 16.69
C GLY A 31 -11.67 22.44 16.68
N HIS A 32 -10.98 23.54 16.97
CA HIS A 32 -9.52 23.56 17.07
C HIS A 32 -8.97 22.72 18.22
N ALA A 33 -9.71 22.57 19.31
CA ALA A 33 -9.30 21.78 20.46
C ALA A 33 -9.21 20.26 20.15
N VAL A 34 -9.87 19.82 19.09
CA VAL A 34 -9.82 18.41 18.63
C VAL A 34 -8.42 18.00 18.21
N PHE A 35 -7.67 18.93 17.62
CA PHE A 35 -6.33 18.68 17.11
C PHE A 35 -5.21 19.03 18.10
N GLY A 36 -5.56 19.56 19.28
CA GLY A 36 -4.59 19.98 20.31
C GLY A 36 -3.59 21.00 19.75
N ASP A 37 -2.31 20.84 20.10
CA ASP A 37 -1.23 21.74 19.65
C ASP A 37 -0.78 21.49 18.20
N SER A 38 -1.39 20.54 17.48
CA SER A 38 -0.88 20.08 16.18
C SER A 38 -1.22 20.98 14.98
N ASN A 39 -2.04 22.01 15.14
CA ASN A 39 -2.44 22.96 14.07
C ASN A 39 -2.73 22.33 12.69
N VAL A 40 -3.28 21.12 12.69
CA VAL A 40 -3.53 20.34 11.46
C VAL A 40 -4.59 21.02 10.58
N LEU A 41 -5.60 21.60 11.21
CA LEU A 41 -6.59 22.47 10.58
C LEU A 41 -6.70 23.77 11.37
N SER A 42 -6.74 24.90 10.67
CA SER A 42 -6.97 26.21 11.27
C SER A 42 -8.44 26.42 11.62
N THR A 43 -8.74 27.40 12.48
CA THR A 43 -10.13 27.73 12.85
C THR A 43 -10.96 28.11 11.63
N ASP A 44 -10.38 28.92 10.72
CA ASP A 44 -11.08 29.36 9.50
C ASP A 44 -11.41 28.15 8.60
N GLU A 45 -10.44 27.23 8.41
CA GLU A 45 -10.68 26.00 7.64
C GLU A 45 -11.78 25.13 8.29
N ILE A 46 -11.80 25.00 9.61
CA ILE A 46 -12.84 24.24 10.31
C ILE A 46 -14.22 24.90 10.09
N THR A 47 -14.29 26.22 10.10
CA THR A 47 -15.53 26.97 9.84
C THR A 47 -16.03 26.72 8.42
N ASP A 48 -15.18 26.88 7.41
CA ASP A 48 -15.54 26.66 6.01
C ASP A 48 -15.99 25.22 5.75
N LEU A 49 -15.23 24.25 6.28
CA LEU A 49 -15.57 22.81 6.19
C LEU A 49 -16.90 22.49 6.89
N SER A 50 -17.23 23.20 7.97
CA SER A 50 -18.48 22.99 8.70
C SER A 50 -19.70 23.43 7.89
N VAL A 51 -19.59 24.54 7.16
CA VAL A 51 -20.67 25.02 6.29
C VAL A 51 -20.91 24.05 5.15
N GLU A 52 -19.85 23.64 4.45
CA GLU A 52 -19.94 22.68 3.35
C GLU A 52 -20.51 21.33 3.84
N PHE A 53 -20.06 20.85 5.01
CA PHE A 53 -20.57 19.62 5.60
C PHE A 53 -22.06 19.70 5.88
N LEU A 54 -22.56 20.80 6.47
CA LEU A 54 -23.97 20.97 6.77
C LEU A 54 -24.84 20.96 5.51
N GLU A 55 -24.39 21.62 4.45
CA GLU A 55 -25.08 21.61 3.15
C GLU A 55 -25.15 20.19 2.56
N LEU A 56 -24.02 19.47 2.54
CA LEU A 56 -23.98 18.09 2.06
C LEU A 56 -24.82 17.14 2.90
N MET A 57 -24.86 17.33 4.21
CA MET A 57 -25.69 16.53 5.13
C MET A 57 -27.18 16.71 4.84
N VAL A 58 -27.63 17.96 4.62
CA VAL A 58 -29.02 18.22 4.23
C VAL A 58 -29.37 17.53 2.92
N VAL A 59 -28.49 17.59 1.92
CA VAL A 59 -28.69 16.92 0.64
C VAL A 59 -28.76 15.39 0.80
N LEU A 60 -27.93 14.82 1.68
CA LEU A 60 -27.96 13.38 1.97
C LEU A 60 -29.28 12.97 2.62
N LEU A 61 -29.70 13.72 3.65
CA LEU A 61 -30.93 13.42 4.40
C LEU A 61 -32.21 13.55 3.56
N ASP A 62 -32.20 14.38 2.51
CA ASP A 62 -33.31 14.53 1.57
C ASP A 62 -33.40 13.36 0.55
N THR A 63 -32.45 12.43 0.57
CA THR A 63 -32.52 11.25 -0.29
C THR A 63 -33.50 10.21 0.22
N LYS A 64 -33.88 9.26 -0.65
CA LYS A 64 -34.80 8.18 -0.28
C LYS A 64 -34.22 7.25 0.78
N ASP A 65 -32.92 7.01 0.75
CA ASP A 65 -32.18 6.17 1.69
C ASP A 65 -30.83 6.80 2.02
N PRO A 66 -30.73 7.57 3.09
CA PRO A 66 -29.49 8.24 3.48
C PRO A 66 -28.32 7.30 3.85
N LEU A 67 -28.62 6.02 4.07
CA LEU A 67 -27.62 5.00 4.45
C LEU A 67 -27.11 4.18 3.26
N ASP A 68 -27.67 4.38 2.05
CA ASP A 68 -27.20 3.68 0.86
C ASP A 68 -25.88 4.30 0.34
N PRO A 69 -24.75 3.55 0.39
CA PRO A 69 -23.45 4.07 -0.06
C PRO A 69 -23.37 4.36 -1.57
N HIS A 70 -24.32 3.86 -2.35
CA HIS A 70 -24.38 4.09 -3.81
C HIS A 70 -25.08 5.40 -4.19
N GLN A 71 -25.75 6.04 -3.25
CA GLN A 71 -26.37 7.35 -3.47
C GLN A 71 -25.33 8.41 -3.82
N PRO A 72 -25.59 9.28 -4.82
CA PRO A 72 -24.67 10.36 -5.16
C PRO A 72 -24.34 11.30 -3.99
N ALA A 73 -25.33 11.61 -3.15
CA ALA A 73 -25.14 12.44 -1.97
C ALA A 73 -24.24 11.79 -0.92
N PHE A 74 -24.37 10.46 -0.70
CA PHE A 74 -23.48 9.73 0.20
C PHE A 74 -22.04 9.73 -0.34
N ARG A 75 -21.87 9.52 -1.65
CA ARG A 75 -20.54 9.58 -2.28
C ARG A 75 -19.91 10.96 -2.20
N ALA A 76 -20.72 12.03 -2.30
CA ALA A 76 -20.22 13.40 -2.13
C ALA A 76 -19.66 13.61 -0.71
N LEU A 77 -20.41 13.22 0.32
CA LEU A 77 -19.94 13.27 1.72
C LEU A 77 -18.73 12.38 1.97
N LYS A 78 -18.71 11.15 1.41
CA LYS A 78 -17.53 10.28 1.49
C LYS A 78 -16.30 10.94 0.89
N THR A 79 -16.44 11.59 -0.27
CA THR A 79 -15.34 12.30 -0.94
C THR A 79 -14.89 13.51 -0.11
N PHE A 80 -15.83 14.28 0.41
CA PHE A 80 -15.57 15.42 1.28
C PHE A 80 -14.73 15.01 2.50
N PHE A 81 -15.18 14.02 3.27
CA PHE A 81 -14.43 13.52 4.42
C PHE A 81 -13.12 12.80 4.05
N GLY A 82 -13.09 12.14 2.89
CA GLY A 82 -11.86 11.59 2.33
C GLY A 82 -10.79 12.65 2.11
N ASN A 83 -11.16 13.79 1.52
CA ASN A 83 -10.26 14.93 1.31
C ASN A 83 -9.76 15.50 2.65
N ILE A 84 -10.64 15.64 3.64
CA ILE A 84 -10.24 16.10 4.99
C ILE A 84 -9.25 15.13 5.62
N SER A 85 -9.51 13.82 5.55
CA SER A 85 -8.62 12.81 6.11
C SER A 85 -7.23 12.85 5.46
N GLN A 86 -7.16 13.04 4.14
CA GLN A 86 -5.91 13.18 3.40
C GLN A 86 -5.16 14.47 3.78
N GLN A 87 -5.87 15.60 3.92
CA GLN A 87 -5.27 16.87 4.38
C GLN A 87 -4.68 16.74 5.77
N ILE A 88 -5.41 16.12 6.71
CA ILE A 88 -4.94 15.86 8.07
C ILE A 88 -3.62 15.05 8.04
N VAL A 89 -3.60 13.96 7.29
CA VAL A 89 -2.42 13.09 7.18
C VAL A 89 -1.25 13.79 6.47
N ALA A 90 -1.52 14.54 5.41
CA ALA A 90 -0.49 15.29 4.67
C ALA A 90 0.18 16.37 5.52
N ARG A 91 -0.52 16.94 6.50
CA ARG A 91 0.02 17.94 7.44
C ARG A 91 0.64 17.32 8.71
N GLY A 92 0.85 16.00 8.71
CA GLY A 92 1.50 15.29 9.82
C GLY A 92 0.56 14.81 10.92
N GLY A 93 -0.75 15.02 10.78
CA GLY A 93 -1.77 14.41 11.64
C GLY A 93 -1.91 12.91 11.35
N ARG A 94 -2.64 12.23 12.22
CA ARG A 94 -2.92 10.79 12.12
C ARG A 94 -4.38 10.55 11.73
N MET A 95 -4.68 9.37 11.21
CA MET A 95 -6.06 8.94 10.97
C MET A 95 -6.92 8.99 12.24
N GLU A 96 -6.31 8.81 13.41
CA GLU A 96 -6.96 8.99 14.71
C GLU A 96 -7.51 10.41 14.89
N ASP A 97 -6.80 11.43 14.43
CA ASP A 97 -7.23 12.83 14.54
C ASP A 97 -8.47 13.09 13.67
N PHE A 98 -8.53 12.46 12.49
CA PHE A 98 -9.72 12.46 11.66
C PHE A 98 -10.92 11.79 12.37
N VAL A 99 -10.72 10.63 13.00
CA VAL A 99 -11.79 9.96 13.76
C VAL A 99 -12.30 10.84 14.90
N ARG A 100 -11.39 11.50 15.62
CA ARG A 100 -11.75 12.44 16.70
C ARG A 100 -12.56 13.63 16.16
N TYR A 101 -12.20 14.14 15.00
CA TYR A 101 -12.94 15.22 14.34
C TYR A 101 -14.35 14.76 13.95
N MET A 102 -14.52 13.60 13.37
CA MET A 102 -15.84 13.02 13.08
C MET A 102 -16.71 12.84 14.33
N GLN A 103 -16.11 12.31 15.39
CA GLN A 103 -16.82 12.17 16.69
C GLN A 103 -17.19 13.51 17.30
N PHE A 104 -16.33 14.50 17.16
CA PHE A 104 -16.63 15.87 17.61
C PHE A 104 -17.79 16.47 16.82
N LEU A 105 -17.80 16.38 15.50
CA LEU A 105 -18.91 16.82 14.67
C LEU A 105 -20.22 16.13 15.10
N GLN A 106 -20.21 14.79 15.22
CA GLN A 106 -21.37 14.03 15.66
C GLN A 106 -21.90 14.53 17.01
N ARG A 107 -21.01 14.81 17.95
CA ARG A 107 -21.38 15.34 19.28
C ARG A 107 -22.03 16.71 19.19
N CYS A 108 -21.49 17.61 18.36
CA CYS A 108 -22.10 18.94 18.16
C CYS A 108 -23.54 18.83 17.68
N PHE A 109 -23.82 17.89 16.77
CA PHE A 109 -25.18 17.63 16.30
C PHE A 109 -26.08 17.07 17.41
N ILE A 110 -25.63 16.04 18.13
CA ILE A 110 -26.43 15.43 19.23
C ILE A 110 -26.76 16.44 20.30
N GLU A 111 -25.80 17.29 20.69
CA GLU A 111 -26.03 18.30 21.73
C GLU A 111 -26.93 19.44 21.25
N ALA A 112 -26.85 19.83 19.98
CA ALA A 112 -27.72 20.85 19.42
C ALA A 112 -29.19 20.36 19.34
N LEU A 113 -29.39 19.13 18.87
CA LEU A 113 -30.71 18.51 18.74
C LEU A 113 -31.33 18.15 20.08
N GLY A 114 -30.51 17.70 21.04
CA GLY A 114 -31.01 17.29 22.35
C GLY A 114 -31.50 18.42 23.27
N GLN A 115 -31.37 19.68 22.83
CA GLN A 115 -31.87 20.87 23.53
C GLN A 115 -33.28 21.27 23.08
N ASP A 116 -33.85 20.60 22.08
CA ASP A 116 -35.15 20.93 21.53
C ASP A 116 -36.26 20.17 22.27
N GLU A 117 -37.03 20.92 23.06
CA GLU A 117 -38.14 20.39 23.86
C GLU A 117 -39.40 20.16 23.00
N ASP A 118 -39.43 20.64 21.75
CA ASP A 118 -40.59 20.56 20.88
C ASP A 118 -40.67 19.23 20.10
N VAL A 119 -39.64 18.38 20.15
CA VAL A 119 -39.59 17.09 19.47
C VAL A 119 -40.02 15.96 20.41
N GLU A 120 -41.01 15.18 19.96
CA GLU A 120 -41.49 14.01 20.71
C GLU A 120 -40.33 12.99 20.97
N PRO A 121 -40.29 12.36 22.17
CA PRO A 121 -39.18 11.46 22.53
C PRO A 121 -38.94 10.29 21.56
N GLU A 122 -40.00 9.77 20.91
CA GLU A 122 -39.87 8.70 19.92
C GLU A 122 -39.20 9.19 18.61
N ASP A 123 -39.58 10.39 18.15
CA ASP A 123 -39.01 11.01 16.98
C ASP A 123 -37.54 11.41 17.24
N MET A 124 -37.24 11.96 18.41
CA MET A 124 -35.87 12.26 18.84
C MET A 124 -35.00 11.00 18.84
N ARG A 125 -35.49 9.89 19.39
CA ARG A 125 -34.77 8.61 19.35
C ARG A 125 -34.48 8.15 17.91
N ALA A 126 -35.45 8.27 17.02
CA ALA A 126 -35.28 7.89 15.59
C ALA A 126 -34.25 8.78 14.89
N ILE A 127 -34.26 10.10 15.16
CA ILE A 127 -33.29 11.07 14.64
C ILE A 127 -31.89 10.75 15.12
N LEU A 128 -31.67 10.49 16.39
CA LEU A 128 -30.37 10.19 16.96
C LEU A 128 -29.80 8.87 16.42
N LEU A 129 -30.65 7.87 16.22
CA LEU A 129 -30.23 6.60 15.60
C LEU A 129 -29.85 6.80 14.13
N LEU A 130 -30.63 7.55 13.36
CA LEU A 130 -30.31 7.86 11.97
C LEU A 130 -28.99 8.62 11.86
N LEU A 131 -28.83 9.69 12.65
CA LEU A 131 -27.62 10.50 12.67
C LEU A 131 -26.39 9.63 13.01
N SER A 132 -26.47 8.83 14.07
CA SER A 132 -25.38 7.93 14.46
C SER A 132 -25.06 6.92 13.35
N SER A 133 -26.06 6.38 12.67
CA SER A 133 -25.87 5.44 11.58
C SER A 133 -25.18 6.11 10.37
N VAL A 134 -25.60 7.32 9.99
CA VAL A 134 -24.98 8.09 8.91
C VAL A 134 -23.49 8.36 9.20
N PHE A 135 -23.17 8.84 10.42
CA PHE A 135 -21.78 9.09 10.80
C PHE A 135 -20.93 7.82 10.81
N ASN A 136 -21.48 6.71 11.31
CA ASN A 136 -20.77 5.42 11.33
C ASN A 136 -20.49 4.90 9.92
N GLU A 137 -21.50 4.96 9.00
CA GLU A 137 -21.32 4.54 7.62
C GLU A 137 -20.30 5.42 6.87
N LEU A 138 -20.35 6.73 7.08
CA LEU A 138 -19.36 7.65 6.50
C LEU A 138 -17.95 7.38 7.04
N LEU A 139 -17.81 7.20 8.34
CA LEU A 139 -16.53 6.88 8.97
C LEU A 139 -15.97 5.57 8.43
N LEU A 140 -16.81 4.53 8.37
CA LEU A 140 -16.41 3.22 7.80
C LEU A 140 -15.97 3.35 6.35
N ALA A 141 -16.75 4.08 5.52
CA ALA A 141 -16.45 4.25 4.11
C ALA A 141 -15.13 5.01 3.86
N VAL A 142 -14.83 6.04 4.66
CA VAL A 142 -13.56 6.78 4.56
C VAL A 142 -12.40 5.90 5.05
N PHE A 143 -12.60 5.16 6.14
CA PHE A 143 -11.58 4.27 6.69
C PHE A 143 -11.21 3.15 5.73
N GLN A 144 -12.19 2.54 5.06
CA GLN A 144 -11.97 1.54 4.02
C GLN A 144 -11.12 2.11 2.87
N THR A 145 -11.46 3.30 2.38
CA THR A 145 -10.69 3.96 1.31
C THR A 145 -9.24 4.22 1.75
N TYR A 146 -9.04 4.68 2.98
CA TYR A 146 -7.70 4.90 3.54
C TYR A 146 -6.87 3.62 3.62
N LEU A 147 -7.46 2.52 4.06
CA LEU A 147 -6.80 1.20 4.12
C LEU A 147 -6.40 0.71 2.72
N GLU A 148 -7.32 0.79 1.75
CA GLU A 148 -7.04 0.40 0.36
C GLU A 148 -5.88 1.20 -0.25
N GLU A 149 -5.81 2.51 0.01
CA GLU A 149 -4.69 3.35 -0.45
C GLU A 149 -3.37 2.95 0.22
N LYS A 150 -3.38 2.63 1.51
CA LYS A 150 -2.20 2.16 2.25
C LYS A 150 -1.71 0.82 1.72
N GLU A 151 -2.60 -0.13 1.48
CA GLU A 151 -2.26 -1.44 0.91
C GLU A 151 -1.64 -1.28 -0.48
N ARG A 152 -2.23 -0.46 -1.36
CA ARG A 152 -1.65 -0.16 -2.69
C ARG A 152 -0.25 0.45 -2.60
N THR A 153 -0.03 1.35 -1.63
CA THR A 153 1.28 1.97 -1.41
C THR A 153 2.31 0.94 -0.94
N ILE A 154 1.94 0.09 0.01
CA ILE A 154 2.81 -1.00 0.51
C ILE A 154 3.15 -1.96 -0.63
N ASP A 155 2.17 -2.37 -1.43
CA ASP A 155 2.40 -3.25 -2.57
C ASP A 155 3.30 -2.62 -3.63
N ALA A 156 3.16 -1.32 -3.88
CA ALA A 156 4.04 -0.60 -4.81
C ALA A 156 5.49 -0.56 -4.29
N GLN A 157 5.68 -0.22 -3.02
CA GLN A 157 7.00 -0.21 -2.38
C GLN A 157 7.64 -1.61 -2.36
N GLN A 158 6.86 -2.66 -2.07
CA GLN A 158 7.36 -4.03 -2.11
C GLN A 158 7.78 -4.46 -3.52
N ARG A 159 7.03 -4.07 -4.55
CA ARG A 159 7.39 -4.32 -5.95
C ARG A 159 8.68 -3.61 -6.33
N GLU A 160 8.84 -2.35 -5.94
CA GLU A 160 10.06 -1.57 -6.18
C GLU A 160 11.27 -2.20 -5.47
N LEU A 161 11.13 -2.58 -4.20
CA LEU A 161 12.19 -3.28 -3.46
C LEU A 161 12.56 -4.62 -4.12
N ARG A 162 11.57 -5.38 -4.62
CA ARG A 162 11.83 -6.63 -5.34
C ARG A 162 12.54 -6.41 -6.67
N ALA A 163 12.16 -5.39 -7.43
CA ALA A 163 12.80 -5.04 -8.71
C ALA A 163 14.26 -4.62 -8.52
N THR A 164 14.56 -3.89 -7.43
CA THR A 164 15.93 -3.41 -7.13
C THR A 164 16.82 -4.48 -6.48
N SER A 165 16.23 -5.58 -5.96
CA SER A 165 16.95 -6.56 -5.12
C SER A 165 17.82 -7.55 -5.89
N THR A 166 17.85 -7.51 -7.22
CA THR A 166 18.68 -8.43 -8.03
C THR A 166 19.26 -7.69 -9.24
N PRO A 167 20.25 -6.81 -9.02
CA PRO A 167 20.86 -6.07 -10.11
C PRO A 167 21.68 -6.99 -11.01
N ILE A 168 21.31 -7.08 -12.30
CA ILE A 168 22.14 -7.72 -13.32
C ILE A 168 23.11 -6.65 -13.82
N THR A 169 24.39 -6.83 -13.51
CA THR A 169 25.41 -5.82 -13.81
C THR A 169 26.43 -6.40 -14.78
N GLU A 170 26.71 -5.67 -15.85
CA GLU A 170 27.88 -5.92 -16.67
C GLU A 170 29.12 -5.40 -15.96
N ILE A 171 30.06 -6.29 -15.65
CA ILE A 171 31.31 -5.93 -14.94
C ILE A 171 32.51 -5.92 -15.87
N TRP A 172 32.36 -6.50 -17.02
CA TRP A 172 33.35 -6.54 -18.09
C TRP A 172 32.64 -6.81 -19.43
N ASP A 173 33.23 -6.44 -20.51
CA ASP A 173 32.70 -6.70 -21.86
C ASP A 173 32.37 -8.19 -22.01
N GLY A 174 31.10 -8.49 -22.21
CA GLY A 174 30.56 -9.85 -22.29
C GLY A 174 30.47 -10.65 -20.98
N VAL A 175 30.68 -10.04 -19.81
CA VAL A 175 30.55 -10.70 -18.50
C VAL A 175 29.50 -10.04 -17.65
N LEU A 176 28.41 -10.75 -17.38
CA LEU A 176 27.36 -10.33 -16.47
C LEU A 176 27.52 -10.97 -15.09
N THR A 177 27.14 -10.23 -14.06
CA THR A 177 26.92 -10.77 -12.69
C THR A 177 25.47 -10.71 -12.31
N LEU A 178 25.02 -11.76 -11.63
CA LEU A 178 23.69 -11.91 -11.08
C LEU A 178 23.78 -12.32 -9.60
N PRO A 179 23.84 -11.39 -8.65
CA PRO A 179 23.79 -11.71 -7.23
C PRO A 179 22.34 -12.04 -6.84
N ILE A 180 22.10 -13.23 -6.27
CA ILE A 180 20.80 -13.66 -5.76
C ILE A 180 20.83 -13.52 -4.23
N ILE A 181 19.99 -12.59 -3.71
CA ILE A 181 19.94 -12.26 -2.29
C ILE A 181 18.52 -12.51 -1.77
N GLY A 182 18.41 -13.16 -0.60
CA GLY A 182 17.14 -13.45 0.06
C GLY A 182 16.47 -14.73 -0.43
N THR A 183 15.14 -14.74 -0.50
CA THR A 183 14.34 -15.89 -0.97
C THR A 183 14.10 -15.82 -2.47
N LEU A 184 14.14 -16.96 -3.14
CA LEU A 184 13.88 -17.09 -4.56
C LEU A 184 12.57 -17.88 -4.74
N ASP A 185 11.46 -17.18 -4.93
CA ASP A 185 10.17 -17.77 -5.26
C ASP A 185 9.92 -17.83 -6.78
N SER A 186 8.84 -18.48 -7.19
CA SER A 186 8.50 -18.64 -8.60
C SER A 186 8.30 -17.32 -9.34
N SER A 187 7.64 -16.34 -8.69
CA SER A 187 7.36 -15.04 -9.31
C SER A 187 8.63 -14.24 -9.52
N ARG A 188 9.50 -14.21 -8.52
CA ARG A 188 10.79 -13.56 -8.57
C ARG A 188 11.73 -14.22 -9.58
N THR A 189 11.72 -15.54 -9.65
CA THR A 189 12.50 -16.30 -10.64
C THR A 189 12.14 -15.91 -12.07
N LEU A 190 10.85 -15.80 -12.39
CA LEU A 190 10.41 -15.41 -13.73
C LEU A 190 10.88 -13.99 -14.09
N ILE A 191 10.77 -13.04 -13.17
CA ILE A 191 11.22 -11.66 -13.37
C ILE A 191 12.74 -11.61 -13.61
N ILE A 192 13.51 -12.31 -12.77
CA ILE A 192 14.98 -12.38 -12.91
C ILE A 192 15.37 -13.04 -14.22
N MET A 193 14.71 -14.14 -14.58
CA MET A 193 14.96 -14.88 -15.81
C MET A 193 14.75 -14.00 -17.04
N GLU A 194 13.61 -13.32 -17.12
CA GLU A 194 13.28 -12.43 -18.21
C GLU A 194 14.29 -11.28 -18.33
N ALA A 195 14.61 -10.62 -17.23
CA ALA A 195 15.61 -9.56 -17.20
C ALA A 195 16.99 -10.05 -17.63
N LEU A 196 17.39 -11.24 -17.14
CA LEU A 196 18.68 -11.84 -17.46
C LEU A 196 18.80 -12.19 -18.94
N LEU A 197 17.81 -12.84 -19.52
CA LEU A 197 17.83 -13.21 -20.94
C LEU A 197 17.87 -11.98 -21.85
N ASN A 198 17.13 -10.93 -21.50
CA ASN A 198 17.17 -9.66 -22.20
C ASN A 198 18.56 -9.01 -22.12
N ARG A 199 19.21 -9.01 -20.94
CA ARG A 199 20.56 -8.46 -20.79
C ARG A 199 21.60 -9.29 -21.55
N ILE A 200 21.53 -10.63 -21.53
CA ILE A 200 22.41 -11.49 -22.32
C ILE A 200 22.34 -11.14 -23.82
N ALA A 201 21.11 -10.94 -24.32
CA ALA A 201 20.92 -10.60 -25.74
C ALA A 201 21.42 -9.20 -26.06
N GLN A 202 21.17 -8.21 -25.23
CA GLN A 202 21.57 -6.82 -25.44
C GLN A 202 23.09 -6.62 -25.40
N GLU A 203 23.74 -7.18 -24.36
CA GLU A 203 25.18 -7.03 -24.13
C GLU A 203 25.99 -8.14 -24.82
N ARG A 204 25.34 -9.06 -25.54
CA ARG A 204 25.98 -10.22 -26.16
C ARG A 204 26.87 -10.98 -25.18
N ALA A 205 26.38 -11.16 -23.97
CA ALA A 205 27.15 -11.72 -22.88
C ALA A 205 27.56 -13.16 -23.19
N GLN A 206 28.85 -13.46 -22.95
CA GLN A 206 29.44 -14.77 -23.15
C GLN A 206 29.55 -15.57 -21.85
N ALA A 207 29.54 -14.88 -20.69
CA ALA A 207 29.58 -15.49 -19.39
C ALA A 207 28.63 -14.75 -18.42
N VAL A 208 27.96 -15.54 -17.58
CA VAL A 208 27.12 -15.04 -16.48
C VAL A 208 27.59 -15.67 -15.18
N VAL A 209 28.01 -14.84 -14.23
CA VAL A 209 28.40 -15.28 -12.89
C VAL A 209 27.22 -15.09 -11.95
N MET A 210 26.57 -16.20 -11.56
CA MET A 210 25.47 -16.23 -10.61
C MET A 210 26.01 -16.43 -9.20
N ASP A 211 25.83 -15.44 -8.31
CA ASP A 211 26.27 -15.55 -6.92
C ASP A 211 25.08 -15.83 -6.00
N VAL A 212 25.09 -16.99 -5.35
CA VAL A 212 24.03 -17.45 -4.42
C VAL A 212 24.43 -17.34 -2.96
N THR A 213 25.51 -16.64 -2.63
CA THR A 213 25.96 -16.42 -1.25
C THR A 213 24.86 -15.83 -0.37
N GLY A 214 24.02 -14.96 -0.94
CA GLY A 214 22.94 -14.29 -0.25
C GLY A 214 21.62 -15.05 -0.14
N VAL A 215 21.55 -16.29 -0.63
CA VAL A 215 20.33 -17.11 -0.55
C VAL A 215 20.20 -17.72 0.84
N HIS A 216 19.12 -17.40 1.56
CA HIS A 216 18.97 -17.80 2.97
C HIS A 216 18.40 -19.20 3.16
N THR A 217 17.40 -19.57 2.38
CA THR A 217 16.72 -20.88 2.45
C THR A 217 16.71 -21.53 1.08
N VAL A 218 17.00 -22.82 1.05
CA VAL A 218 17.00 -23.61 -0.19
C VAL A 218 16.09 -24.81 0.05
N ASP A 219 14.96 -24.79 -0.61
CA ASP A 219 14.08 -25.93 -0.78
C ASP A 219 14.20 -26.52 -2.20
N SER A 220 13.40 -27.53 -2.48
CA SER A 220 13.37 -28.15 -3.81
C SER A 220 13.00 -27.18 -4.92
N GLN A 221 12.14 -26.21 -4.61
CA GLN A 221 11.64 -25.24 -5.57
C GLN A 221 12.72 -24.22 -5.93
N VAL A 222 13.43 -23.67 -4.93
CA VAL A 222 14.58 -22.76 -5.14
C VAL A 222 15.67 -23.43 -5.98
N SER A 223 16.01 -24.68 -5.65
CA SER A 223 17.00 -25.44 -6.41
C SER A 223 16.58 -25.64 -7.86
N HIS A 224 15.31 -25.97 -8.10
CA HIS A 224 14.74 -26.12 -9.44
C HIS A 224 14.83 -24.81 -10.22
N HIS A 225 14.49 -23.66 -9.61
CA HIS A 225 14.58 -22.35 -10.23
C HIS A 225 16.01 -21.96 -10.62
N MET A 226 17.00 -22.28 -9.77
CA MET A 226 18.41 -22.04 -10.09
C MET A 226 18.85 -22.84 -11.32
N ILE A 227 18.45 -24.09 -11.44
CA ILE A 227 18.76 -24.93 -12.60
C ILE A 227 18.09 -24.41 -13.87
N GLN A 228 16.84 -23.97 -13.78
CA GLN A 228 16.15 -23.36 -14.92
C GLN A 228 16.89 -22.12 -15.43
N MET A 229 17.38 -21.25 -14.53
CA MET A 229 18.17 -20.08 -14.93
C MET A 229 19.49 -20.49 -15.61
N VAL A 230 20.20 -21.45 -15.04
CA VAL A 230 21.44 -21.97 -15.64
C VAL A 230 21.21 -22.50 -17.06
N ARG A 231 20.17 -23.32 -17.24
CA ARG A 231 19.80 -23.86 -18.56
C ARG A 231 19.42 -22.76 -19.55
N ALA A 232 18.69 -21.75 -19.12
CA ALA A 232 18.29 -20.63 -19.93
C ALA A 232 19.51 -19.83 -20.41
N ILE A 233 20.50 -19.57 -19.53
CA ILE A 233 21.77 -18.93 -19.89
C ILE A 233 22.50 -19.75 -20.95
N GLN A 234 22.61 -21.07 -20.76
CA GLN A 234 23.30 -21.96 -21.72
C GLN A 234 22.58 -22.02 -23.06
N LEU A 235 21.25 -22.00 -23.10
CA LEU A 235 20.47 -21.95 -24.33
C LEU A 235 20.68 -20.65 -25.11
N MET A 236 21.02 -19.55 -24.44
CA MET A 236 21.41 -18.28 -25.06
C MET A 236 22.85 -18.28 -25.56
N GLY A 237 23.59 -19.38 -25.37
CA GLY A 237 24.99 -19.50 -25.82
C GLY A 237 26.00 -18.92 -24.82
N ALA A 238 25.58 -18.47 -23.67
CA ALA A 238 26.45 -17.97 -22.61
C ALA A 238 26.86 -19.10 -21.65
N THR A 239 28.02 -18.98 -21.00
CA THR A 239 28.45 -19.90 -19.96
C THR A 239 27.89 -19.44 -18.59
N ALA A 240 27.24 -20.35 -17.89
CA ALA A 240 26.79 -20.11 -16.51
C ALA A 240 27.89 -20.53 -15.52
N ILE A 241 28.27 -19.64 -14.62
CA ILE A 241 29.22 -19.88 -13.52
C ILE A 241 28.50 -19.65 -12.21
N LEU A 242 28.35 -20.67 -11.37
CA LEU A 242 27.65 -20.58 -10.10
C LEU A 242 28.65 -20.42 -8.96
N THR A 243 28.45 -19.41 -8.12
CA THR A 243 29.36 -19.08 -7.00
C THR A 243 28.62 -18.99 -5.66
N GLY A 244 29.35 -19.18 -4.55
CA GLY A 244 28.80 -19.01 -3.21
C GLY A 244 27.86 -20.12 -2.75
N ILE A 245 28.00 -21.33 -3.29
CA ILE A 245 27.23 -22.49 -2.86
C ILE A 245 27.64 -22.86 -1.44
N ARG A 246 26.74 -22.64 -0.47
CA ARG A 246 26.97 -23.02 0.92
C ARG A 246 26.69 -24.52 1.14
N PRO A 247 27.22 -25.15 2.23
CA PRO A 247 27.03 -26.57 2.51
C PRO A 247 25.56 -26.98 2.58
N GLU A 248 24.67 -26.10 3.05
CA GLU A 248 23.24 -26.35 3.14
C GLU A 248 22.62 -26.48 1.73
N ILE A 249 23.02 -25.56 0.83
CA ILE A 249 22.59 -25.57 -0.58
C ILE A 249 23.08 -26.84 -1.28
N ALA A 250 24.35 -27.17 -1.09
CA ALA A 250 24.95 -28.35 -1.70
C ALA A 250 24.24 -29.64 -1.24
N ARG A 251 23.95 -29.76 0.08
CA ARG A 251 23.19 -30.90 0.63
C ARG A 251 21.78 -30.98 0.05
N ALA A 252 21.07 -29.86 -0.02
CA ALA A 252 19.73 -29.82 -0.58
C ALA A 252 19.72 -30.25 -2.06
N MET A 253 20.65 -29.74 -2.87
CA MET A 253 20.78 -30.13 -4.26
C MET A 253 21.09 -31.61 -4.44
N THR A 254 21.97 -32.16 -3.61
CA THR A 254 22.35 -33.59 -3.65
C THR A 254 21.17 -34.49 -3.21
N SER A 255 20.46 -34.13 -2.14
CA SER A 255 19.32 -34.90 -1.64
C SER A 255 18.15 -34.96 -2.62
N LEU A 256 18.01 -33.91 -3.45
CA LEU A 256 16.98 -33.82 -4.48
C LEU A 256 17.41 -34.44 -5.82
N ASN A 257 18.57 -35.08 -5.85
CA ASN A 257 19.17 -35.69 -7.06
C ASN A 257 19.25 -34.69 -8.25
N ILE A 258 19.58 -33.41 -7.93
CA ILE A 258 19.67 -32.34 -8.91
C ILE A 258 21.01 -32.46 -9.63
N ASP A 259 20.94 -32.74 -10.91
CA ASP A 259 22.11 -32.76 -11.79
C ASP A 259 22.45 -31.35 -12.26
N LEU A 260 23.60 -30.83 -11.80
CA LEU A 260 24.15 -29.56 -12.28
C LEU A 260 24.79 -29.70 -13.67
N GLY A 261 24.93 -30.93 -14.19
CA GLY A 261 25.52 -31.17 -15.50
C GLY A 261 26.90 -30.53 -15.63
N ASN A 262 27.10 -29.81 -16.74
CA ASN A 262 28.36 -29.12 -17.06
C ASN A 262 28.44 -27.70 -16.47
N VAL A 263 27.72 -27.42 -15.34
CA VAL A 263 27.76 -26.08 -14.73
C VAL A 263 29.08 -25.87 -14.00
N THR A 264 29.79 -24.85 -14.38
CA THR A 264 31.02 -24.46 -13.69
C THR A 264 30.68 -23.86 -12.32
N THR A 265 31.20 -24.44 -11.24
CA THR A 265 31.02 -23.91 -9.89
C THR A 265 32.33 -23.39 -9.32
N ARG A 266 32.27 -22.29 -8.53
CA ARG A 266 33.42 -21.71 -7.82
C ARG A 266 32.97 -21.31 -6.39
N ALA A 267 33.92 -21.31 -5.46
CA ALA A 267 33.62 -21.06 -4.08
C ALA A 267 33.23 -19.61 -3.81
N THR A 268 33.86 -18.65 -4.48
CA THR A 268 33.63 -17.21 -4.29
C THR A 268 33.30 -16.51 -5.60
N LEU A 269 32.65 -15.34 -5.50
CA LEU A 269 32.39 -14.47 -6.64
C LEU A 269 33.69 -14.10 -7.36
N SER A 270 34.77 -13.81 -6.60
CA SER A 270 36.11 -13.49 -7.17
C SER A 270 36.65 -14.63 -8.03
N ASP A 271 36.51 -15.87 -7.59
CA ASP A 271 36.97 -17.03 -8.37
C ASP A 271 36.08 -17.31 -9.57
N GLY A 272 34.78 -17.03 -9.45
CA GLY A 272 33.85 -17.06 -10.58
C GLY A 272 34.21 -16.06 -11.67
N LEU A 273 34.57 -14.84 -11.27
CA LEU A 273 35.02 -13.80 -12.20
C LEU A 273 36.34 -14.17 -12.90
N LYS A 274 37.33 -14.68 -12.16
CA LYS A 274 38.56 -15.17 -12.76
C LYS A 274 38.31 -16.27 -13.79
N GLU A 275 37.35 -17.15 -13.50
CA GLU A 275 36.97 -18.20 -14.45
C GLU A 275 36.30 -17.62 -15.71
N ALA A 276 35.39 -16.64 -15.54
CA ALA A 276 34.79 -15.94 -16.69
C ALA A 276 35.87 -15.29 -17.56
N PHE A 277 36.80 -14.55 -16.96
CA PHE A 277 37.92 -13.92 -17.69
C PHE A 277 38.79 -14.94 -18.38
N ARG A 278 39.12 -16.08 -17.74
CA ARG A 278 39.87 -17.17 -18.35
C ARG A 278 39.18 -17.72 -19.62
N GLN A 279 37.87 -17.89 -19.58
CA GLN A 279 37.09 -18.37 -20.72
C GLN A 279 37.05 -17.38 -21.88
N LEU A 280 37.10 -16.08 -21.58
CA LEU A 280 37.16 -15.01 -22.56
C LEU A 280 38.59 -14.70 -23.06
N GLY A 281 39.60 -15.44 -22.59
CA GLY A 281 41.01 -15.19 -22.92
C GLY A 281 41.58 -13.92 -22.31
N VAL A 282 40.92 -13.33 -21.32
CA VAL A 282 41.35 -12.13 -20.59
C VAL A 282 42.30 -12.53 -19.45
N GLN A 283 43.51 -11.96 -19.45
CA GLN A 283 44.47 -12.15 -18.37
C GLN A 283 44.36 -10.99 -17.38
N VAL A 284 44.00 -11.33 -16.12
CA VAL A 284 44.03 -10.37 -15.01
C VAL A 284 45.36 -10.52 -14.28
N SER A 285 46.26 -9.55 -14.48
CA SER A 285 47.53 -9.48 -13.74
C SER A 285 47.43 -8.47 -12.60
N ARG A 286 48.03 -8.76 -11.44
CA ARG A 286 48.27 -7.73 -10.44
C ARG A 286 49.40 -6.85 -10.99
N ALA A 287 49.13 -5.53 -11.10
CA ALA A 287 50.21 -4.57 -11.24
C ALA A 287 51.10 -4.68 -9.99
N ALA A 288 52.40 -4.85 -10.22
CA ALA A 288 53.38 -4.96 -9.15
C ALA A 288 53.52 -3.63 -8.40
#